data_c3bf2ee6950e9f367c26cdbff880b8e7
#
_entry.id   c3bf2ee6950e9f367c26cdbff880b8e7
#
_cell.length_a   1.000
_cell.length_b   1.000
_cell.length_c   1.000
_cell.angle_alpha   90.00
_cell.angle_beta   90.00
_cell.angle_gamma   90.00
#
_symmetry.space_group_name_H-M   'P 1'
#
loop_
_entity.id
_entity.type
_entity.pdbx_description
1 polymer ?
#
loop_
_entity_poly.entity_id
_entity_poly.type
_entity_poly.pdbx_seq_one_letter_code
_entity_poly.pdbx_strand_id
1 'polypeptide(L)'
;LGMSRGLGDVYKRQGMAVGLFYGYKTNGIVQVGDADVPTFNGVVLEPGDYKFVDLRGGGDDLSQPDGNVDILDKEIIGDPNPDFTYAFSGDLNYKNFTLSFLFSGVYGSDILNGTFKRANFALASDFKFNSNVHRDNYYNAWTPENQSNTFPRIGHERQTVESQILDVDIEDGSYLKLQNVTIGYNFKLPKSNVQSVRLYLTGQNLLYWTNYSGLNPEVGRSGSGLFGV
;
A
#
# COMPACT_ATOMS: atom_id res chain seq x y z
N LEU A 1 -0.87 -23.88 -18.48
CA LEU A 1 -0.90 -22.70 -17.59
C LEU A 1 0.44 -21.97 -17.68
N GLY A 2 0.46 -20.87 -18.44
CA GLY A 2 1.65 -20.06 -18.59
C GLY A 2 1.92 -19.27 -17.30
N MET A 3 2.96 -19.65 -16.56
CA MET A 3 3.47 -18.83 -15.48
C MET A 3 4.16 -17.61 -16.06
N SER A 4 3.60 -16.43 -15.85
CA SER A 4 4.30 -15.17 -16.09
C SER A 4 5.29 -14.97 -14.95
N ARG A 5 6.60 -15.08 -15.24
CA ARG A 5 7.67 -14.66 -14.33
C ARG A 5 7.80 -13.15 -14.39
N GLY A 6 7.01 -12.46 -13.58
CA GLY A 6 7.10 -11.00 -13.39
C GLY A 6 6.76 -10.67 -11.95
N LEU A 7 7.48 -9.73 -11.37
CA LEU A 7 7.31 -9.19 -10.02
C LEU A 7 5.83 -8.94 -9.69
N GLY A 8 5.28 -9.75 -8.77
CA GLY A 8 3.90 -9.74 -8.35
C GLY A 8 3.00 -10.63 -9.22
N ASP A 9 2.67 -11.80 -8.70
CA ASP A 9 1.67 -12.67 -9.32
C ASP A 9 0.30 -12.01 -9.21
N VAL A 10 -0.09 -11.25 -10.24
CA VAL A 10 -1.48 -10.85 -10.42
C VAL A 10 -2.24 -12.09 -10.88
N TYR A 11 -2.82 -12.77 -9.93
CA TYR A 11 -3.59 -13.98 -10.20
C TYR A 11 -4.89 -13.63 -10.92
N LYS A 12 -5.04 -14.13 -12.15
CA LYS A 12 -6.33 -14.22 -12.82
C LYS A 12 -6.88 -15.62 -12.60
N ARG A 13 -7.72 -15.79 -11.60
CA ARG A 13 -8.41 -17.04 -11.32
C ARG A 13 -9.88 -16.90 -11.73
N GLN A 14 -10.41 -17.89 -12.45
CA GLN A 14 -11.81 -17.88 -12.86
C GLN A 14 -12.73 -17.81 -11.63
N GLY A 15 -13.68 -16.86 -11.64
CA GLY A 15 -14.60 -16.64 -10.54
C GLY A 15 -14.11 -15.66 -9.46
N MET A 16 -12.91 -15.08 -9.60
CA MET A 16 -12.37 -14.07 -8.68
C MET A 16 -12.25 -12.70 -9.35
N ALA A 17 -12.26 -11.64 -8.55
CA ALA A 17 -12.02 -10.28 -9.04
C ALA A 17 -10.62 -10.18 -9.66
N VAL A 18 -10.47 -9.30 -10.65
CA VAL A 18 -9.19 -9.10 -11.32
C VAL A 18 -8.29 -8.21 -10.46
N GLY A 19 -7.02 -8.60 -10.33
CA GLY A 19 -6.00 -7.78 -9.68
C GLY A 19 -5.85 -8.00 -8.17
N LEU A 20 -6.50 -9.00 -7.60
CA LEU A 20 -6.32 -9.35 -6.19
C LEU A 20 -4.85 -9.58 -5.86
N PHE A 21 -4.43 -9.10 -4.70
CA PHE A 21 -3.10 -9.38 -4.17
C PHE A 21 -3.07 -10.78 -3.56
N TYR A 22 -2.15 -11.60 -4.06
CA TYR A 22 -1.99 -12.98 -3.64
C TYR A 22 -0.58 -13.16 -3.08
N GLY A 23 -0.48 -13.51 -1.81
CA GLY A 23 0.80 -13.53 -1.11
C GLY A 23 0.73 -14.28 0.21
N TYR A 24 1.73 -14.06 1.06
CA TYR A 24 1.84 -14.71 2.34
C TYR A 24 1.37 -13.80 3.48
N LYS A 25 0.72 -14.40 4.47
CA LYS A 25 0.45 -13.75 5.75
C LYS A 25 1.64 -13.87 6.68
N THR A 26 1.86 -12.82 7.47
CA THR A 26 2.88 -12.76 8.50
C THR A 26 2.25 -12.66 9.89
N ASN A 27 2.98 -13.12 10.90
CA ASN A 27 2.60 -13.02 12.31
C ASN A 27 3.74 -12.40 13.12
N GLY A 28 4.14 -11.18 12.70
CA GLY A 28 5.22 -10.42 13.32
C GLY A 28 6.61 -10.90 12.92
N ILE A 29 7.55 -10.80 13.84
CA ILE A 29 8.98 -11.09 13.67
C ILE A 29 9.37 -12.24 14.58
N VAL A 30 10.19 -13.17 14.10
CA VAL A 30 10.75 -14.26 14.91
C VAL A 30 11.60 -13.66 16.03
N GLN A 31 11.29 -14.02 17.27
CA GLN A 31 12.01 -13.57 18.45
C GLN A 31 13.01 -14.61 18.93
N VAL A 32 13.96 -14.16 19.77
CA VAL A 32 14.90 -15.09 20.43
C VAL A 32 14.11 -15.99 21.37
N GLY A 33 14.22 -17.30 21.15
CA GLY A 33 13.53 -18.30 21.98
C GLY A 33 12.12 -18.67 21.51
N ASP A 34 11.66 -18.15 20.37
CA ASP A 34 10.41 -18.63 19.76
C ASP A 34 10.54 -20.13 19.46
N ALA A 35 9.52 -20.88 19.91
CA ALA A 35 9.34 -22.28 19.56
C ALA A 35 8.39 -22.40 18.36
N ASP A 36 8.50 -23.52 17.64
CA ASP A 36 7.56 -23.90 16.58
C ASP A 36 7.44 -22.84 15.45
N VAL A 37 8.57 -22.24 15.08
CA VAL A 37 8.64 -21.35 13.91
C VAL A 37 8.68 -22.21 12.65
N PRO A 38 7.70 -22.05 11.72
CA PRO A 38 7.71 -22.82 10.48
C PRO A 38 8.92 -22.44 9.61
N THR A 39 9.37 -23.36 8.79
CA THR A 39 10.35 -23.07 7.75
C THR A 39 9.69 -22.32 6.60
N PHE A 40 10.47 -21.61 5.80
CA PHE A 40 10.00 -20.96 4.57
C PHE A 40 10.69 -21.60 3.35
N ASN A 41 9.94 -22.33 2.55
CA ASN A 41 10.47 -23.15 1.45
C ASN A 41 11.62 -24.05 1.90
N GLY A 42 11.51 -24.66 3.08
CA GLY A 42 12.52 -25.51 3.67
C GLY A 42 13.71 -24.77 4.32
N VAL A 43 13.71 -23.44 4.33
CA VAL A 43 14.73 -22.62 4.99
C VAL A 43 14.28 -22.29 6.40
N VAL A 44 15.15 -22.54 7.38
CA VAL A 44 14.91 -22.17 8.78
C VAL A 44 14.95 -20.65 8.92
N LEU A 45 13.92 -20.07 9.54
CA LEU A 45 13.87 -18.66 9.85
C LEU A 45 14.65 -18.38 11.15
N GLU A 46 15.38 -17.28 11.14
CA GLU A 46 16.19 -16.87 12.29
C GLU A 46 15.56 -15.69 13.03
N PRO A 47 15.91 -15.43 14.30
CA PRO A 47 15.46 -14.24 15.01
C PRO A 47 15.71 -12.96 14.21
N GLY A 48 14.65 -12.13 14.12
CA GLY A 48 14.64 -10.93 13.29
C GLY A 48 14.05 -11.11 11.89
N ASP A 49 13.72 -12.34 11.46
CA ASP A 49 13.02 -12.61 10.22
C ASP A 49 11.51 -12.45 10.38
N TYR A 50 10.78 -12.23 9.28
CA TYR A 50 9.32 -12.32 9.34
C TYR A 50 8.89 -13.73 9.72
N LYS A 51 7.96 -13.82 10.67
CA LYS A 51 7.30 -15.06 11.05
C LYS A 51 6.08 -15.26 10.14
N PHE A 52 6.13 -16.28 9.31
CA PHE A 52 5.03 -16.57 8.40
C PHE A 52 3.96 -17.41 9.06
N VAL A 53 2.73 -17.30 8.54
CA VAL A 53 1.61 -18.15 8.94
C VAL A 53 1.57 -19.36 8.03
N ASP A 54 1.75 -20.54 8.61
CA ASP A 54 1.56 -21.82 7.96
C ASP A 54 0.07 -22.16 7.97
N LEU A 55 -0.55 -22.20 6.80
CA LEU A 55 -1.99 -22.37 6.63
C LEU A 55 -2.36 -23.76 6.12
N ARG A 56 -1.52 -24.36 5.30
CA ARG A 56 -1.82 -25.58 4.56
C ARG A 56 -0.60 -26.48 4.45
N GLY A 57 -0.84 -27.79 4.49
CA GLY A 57 0.21 -28.77 4.27
C GLY A 57 0.23 -29.35 2.87
N GLY A 58 1.35 -29.93 2.49
CA GLY A 58 1.55 -30.62 1.23
C GLY A 58 1.15 -32.11 1.22
N GLY A 59 0.57 -32.60 2.33
CA GLY A 59 0.18 -34.01 2.49
C GLY A 59 -1.22 -34.35 2.02
N ASP A 60 -1.78 -35.44 2.54
CA ASP A 60 -3.13 -35.89 2.21
C ASP A 60 -4.23 -34.95 2.73
N ASP A 61 -3.97 -34.21 3.78
CA ASP A 61 -4.85 -33.18 4.35
C ASP A 61 -4.26 -31.78 4.16
N LEU A 62 -4.63 -31.12 3.06
CA LEU A 62 -4.22 -29.76 2.72
C LEU A 62 -4.80 -28.70 3.67
N SER A 63 -5.66 -29.07 4.61
CA SER A 63 -6.27 -28.13 5.54
C SER A 63 -5.45 -27.93 6.82
N GLN A 64 -4.40 -28.69 7.04
CA GLN A 64 -3.57 -28.63 8.24
C GLN A 64 -2.18 -28.09 7.96
N PRO A 65 -1.61 -27.26 8.84
CA PRO A 65 -0.22 -26.83 8.79
C PRO A 65 0.74 -28.01 8.80
N ASP A 66 1.84 -27.93 8.05
CA ASP A 66 2.87 -29.00 8.00
C ASP A 66 4.25 -28.57 8.53
N GLY A 67 4.36 -27.34 9.02
CA GLY A 67 5.60 -26.78 9.53
C GLY A 67 6.49 -26.13 8.46
N ASN A 68 6.02 -26.05 7.21
CA ASN A 68 6.77 -25.44 6.12
C ASN A 68 5.87 -24.55 5.26
N VAL A 69 6.11 -23.26 5.30
CA VAL A 69 5.38 -22.28 4.49
C VAL A 69 5.90 -22.32 3.05
N ASP A 70 5.02 -22.64 2.11
CA ASP A 70 5.32 -22.73 0.69
C ASP A 70 4.22 -22.10 -0.19
N ILE A 71 4.17 -22.46 -1.47
CA ILE A 71 3.19 -21.88 -2.41
C ILE A 71 1.74 -22.22 -2.04
N LEU A 72 1.50 -23.28 -1.26
CA LEU A 72 0.17 -23.70 -0.82
C LEU A 72 -0.39 -22.77 0.25
N ASP A 73 0.46 -22.09 1.00
CA ASP A 73 0.10 -21.14 2.07
C ASP A 73 -0.25 -19.75 1.56
N LYS A 74 -0.06 -19.51 0.26
CA LYS A 74 -0.50 -18.24 -0.32
C LYS A 74 -2.01 -18.10 -0.28
N GLU A 75 -2.46 -16.91 0.04
CA GLU A 75 -3.88 -16.56 -0.02
C GLU A 75 -4.09 -15.12 -0.54
N ILE A 76 -5.34 -14.73 -0.68
CA ILE A 76 -5.68 -13.35 -1.01
C ILE A 76 -5.42 -12.50 0.24
N ILE A 77 -4.50 -11.55 0.12
CA ILE A 77 -4.07 -10.65 1.20
C ILE A 77 -4.53 -9.21 1.00
N GLY A 78 -5.17 -8.89 -0.13
CA GLY A 78 -5.78 -7.59 -0.38
C GLY A 78 -6.53 -7.52 -1.70
N ASP A 79 -7.41 -6.52 -1.83
CA ASP A 79 -8.21 -6.22 -3.01
C ASP A 79 -8.00 -4.78 -3.46
N PRO A 80 -7.39 -4.53 -4.65
CA PRO A 80 -7.21 -3.18 -5.17
C PRO A 80 -8.50 -2.57 -5.72
N ASN A 81 -9.57 -3.37 -5.84
CA ASN A 81 -10.85 -2.87 -6.32
C ASN A 81 -11.59 -2.19 -5.17
N PRO A 82 -12.02 -0.92 -5.34
CA PRO A 82 -12.74 -0.24 -4.28
C PRO A 82 -14.14 -0.82 -4.08
N ASP A 83 -14.59 -0.84 -2.83
CA ASP A 83 -16.00 -1.11 -2.52
C ASP A 83 -16.91 -0.09 -3.15
N PHE A 84 -16.56 1.19 -3.05
CA PHE A 84 -17.26 2.28 -3.72
C PHE A 84 -16.40 3.53 -3.91
N THR A 85 -16.82 4.36 -4.86
CA THR A 85 -16.29 5.70 -5.07
C THR A 85 -17.39 6.73 -4.77
N TYR A 86 -17.02 7.86 -4.23
CA TYR A 86 -17.95 8.89 -3.85
C TYR A 86 -17.45 10.29 -4.19
N ALA A 87 -18.39 11.21 -4.40
CA ALA A 87 -18.10 12.62 -4.60
C ALA A 87 -19.18 13.47 -3.94
N PHE A 88 -18.75 14.60 -3.41
CA PHE A 88 -19.63 15.61 -2.84
C PHE A 88 -19.23 16.99 -3.35
N SER A 89 -20.17 17.73 -3.93
CA SER A 89 -19.94 19.09 -4.41
C SER A 89 -20.96 20.06 -3.84
N GLY A 90 -20.57 21.32 -3.73
CA GLY A 90 -21.47 22.37 -3.29
C GLY A 90 -21.10 23.72 -3.90
N ASP A 91 -22.13 24.54 -4.13
CA ASP A 91 -22.02 25.90 -4.59
C ASP A 91 -22.75 26.82 -3.61
N LEU A 92 -22.03 27.77 -3.05
CA LEU A 92 -22.55 28.75 -2.10
C LEU A 92 -22.42 30.15 -2.69
N ASN A 93 -23.52 30.89 -2.65
CA ASN A 93 -23.54 32.25 -3.08
C ASN A 93 -24.02 33.14 -1.93
N TYR A 94 -23.21 34.10 -1.54
CA TYR A 94 -23.56 35.07 -0.51
C TYR A 94 -23.21 36.48 -0.96
N LYS A 95 -24.23 37.29 -1.24
CA LYS A 95 -24.09 38.64 -1.81
C LYS A 95 -23.26 38.62 -3.10
N ASN A 96 -22.02 39.10 -3.05
CA ASN A 96 -21.08 39.13 -4.17
C ASN A 96 -20.05 38.02 -4.14
N PHE A 97 -20.02 37.23 -3.07
CA PHE A 97 -19.10 36.09 -2.93
C PHE A 97 -19.74 34.83 -3.55
N THR A 98 -18.89 34.04 -4.20
CA THR A 98 -19.19 32.68 -4.66
C THR A 98 -18.16 31.73 -4.15
N LEU A 99 -18.57 30.58 -3.65
CA LEU A 99 -17.70 29.48 -3.25
C LEU A 99 -18.23 28.21 -3.91
N SER A 100 -17.39 27.54 -4.69
CA SER A 100 -17.65 26.20 -5.21
C SER A 100 -16.61 25.25 -4.67
N PHE A 101 -17.01 24.03 -4.34
CA PHE A 101 -16.07 23.00 -3.92
C PHE A 101 -16.50 21.63 -4.42
N LEU A 102 -15.50 20.75 -4.59
CA LEU A 102 -15.69 19.35 -4.96
C LEU A 102 -14.75 18.50 -4.11
N PHE A 103 -15.32 17.59 -3.34
CA PHE A 103 -14.63 16.48 -2.72
C PHE A 103 -14.87 15.21 -3.53
N SER A 104 -13.87 14.38 -3.64
CA SER A 104 -13.96 13.02 -4.20
C SER A 104 -13.18 12.05 -3.34
N GLY A 105 -13.58 10.81 -3.35
CA GLY A 105 -12.91 9.79 -2.55
C GLY A 105 -13.18 8.37 -3.03
N VAL A 106 -12.44 7.48 -2.44
CA VAL A 106 -12.46 6.04 -2.69
C VAL A 106 -12.45 5.36 -1.34
N TYR A 107 -13.18 4.27 -1.21
CA TYR A 107 -13.22 3.47 -0.01
C TYR A 107 -13.07 1.99 -0.31
N GLY A 108 -12.35 1.26 0.57
CA GLY A 108 -12.19 -0.19 0.51
C GLY A 108 -11.27 -0.66 -0.61
N SER A 109 -10.24 0.12 -0.95
CA SER A 109 -9.24 -0.26 -1.96
C SER A 109 -7.90 -0.46 -1.27
N ASP A 110 -7.27 -1.60 -1.48
CA ASP A 110 -5.93 -1.87 -0.99
C ASP A 110 -4.86 -1.46 -2.00
N ILE A 111 -3.69 -1.07 -1.50
CA ILE A 111 -2.54 -0.67 -2.30
C ILE A 111 -1.30 -1.44 -1.86
N LEU A 112 -0.60 -2.03 -2.83
CA LEU A 112 0.74 -2.57 -2.60
C LEU A 112 1.75 -1.41 -2.51
N ASN A 113 2.27 -1.13 -1.31
CA ASN A 113 3.27 -0.09 -1.09
C ASN A 113 4.68 -0.58 -1.43
N GLY A 114 5.02 -0.57 -2.73
CA GLY A 114 6.35 -0.99 -3.20
C GLY A 114 7.49 -0.07 -2.73
N THR A 115 7.20 1.20 -2.43
CA THR A 115 8.19 2.13 -1.87
C THR A 115 8.54 1.77 -0.44
N PHE A 116 7.53 1.48 0.38
CA PHE A 116 7.71 1.00 1.75
C PHE A 116 8.48 -0.33 1.76
N LYS A 117 8.10 -1.27 0.89
CA LYS A 117 8.78 -2.55 0.73
C LYS A 117 10.27 -2.37 0.46
N ARG A 118 10.64 -1.54 -0.51
CA ARG A 118 12.06 -1.27 -0.84
C ARG A 118 12.80 -0.56 0.29
N ALA A 119 12.14 0.35 0.98
CA ALA A 119 12.74 1.10 2.09
C ALA A 119 12.93 0.23 3.34
N ASN A 120 12.12 -0.80 3.53
CA ASN A 120 12.20 -1.73 4.66
C ASN A 120 13.24 -2.83 4.44
N PHE A 121 13.42 -3.25 3.20
CA PHE A 121 14.41 -4.25 2.83
C PHE A 121 15.65 -3.56 2.27
N ALA A 122 16.55 -3.13 3.13
CA ALA A 122 17.92 -2.80 2.72
C ALA A 122 18.60 -4.10 2.35
N LEU A 123 18.56 -4.39 1.08
CA LEU A 123 19.16 -5.57 0.51
C LEU A 123 20.68 -5.47 0.56
N ALA A 124 21.29 -6.23 1.45
CA ALA A 124 22.71 -6.47 1.40
C ALA A 124 23.14 -7.16 0.10
N SER A 125 22.22 -7.81 -0.60
CA SER A 125 22.46 -8.56 -1.84
C SER A 125 22.26 -7.78 -3.13
N ASP A 126 21.60 -6.63 -3.09
CA ASP A 126 21.36 -5.85 -4.31
C ASP A 126 22.48 -4.83 -4.52
N PHE A 127 23.69 -5.35 -4.76
CA PHE A 127 24.85 -4.54 -5.18
C PHE A 127 24.57 -3.67 -6.44
N LYS A 128 23.44 -3.89 -7.11
CA LYS A 128 23.02 -3.11 -8.27
C LYS A 128 22.33 -1.80 -7.91
N PHE A 129 21.75 -1.72 -6.73
CA PHE A 129 21.04 -0.54 -6.26
C PHE A 129 21.52 -0.20 -4.84
N ASN A 130 22.57 0.57 -4.69
CA ASN A 130 23.00 1.15 -3.40
C ASN A 130 21.85 1.96 -2.76
N SER A 131 20.76 1.29 -2.36
CA SER A 131 19.64 1.93 -1.74
C SER A 131 19.87 2.03 -0.24
N ASN A 132 19.72 3.24 0.28
CA ASN A 132 19.73 3.47 1.71
C ASN A 132 18.44 2.91 2.34
N VAL A 133 18.56 2.45 3.57
CA VAL A 133 17.43 2.11 4.43
C VAL A 133 16.73 3.39 4.88
N HIS A 134 15.41 3.35 4.97
CA HIS A 134 14.67 4.44 5.58
C HIS A 134 15.12 4.61 7.05
N ARG A 135 15.23 5.87 7.50
CA ARG A 135 15.72 6.20 8.84
C ARG A 135 14.98 5.47 9.95
N ASP A 136 13.64 5.42 9.86
CA ASP A 136 12.80 4.81 10.90
C ASP A 136 13.00 3.29 10.94
N ASN A 137 13.26 2.67 9.80
CA ASN A 137 13.58 1.25 9.73
C ASN A 137 14.95 0.96 10.35
N TYR A 138 15.92 1.84 10.15
CA TYR A 138 17.23 1.67 10.76
C TYR A 138 17.17 1.72 12.30
N TYR A 139 16.44 2.68 12.86
CA TYR A 139 16.35 2.84 14.32
C TYR A 139 15.38 1.85 14.98
N ASN A 140 14.38 1.35 14.27
CA ASN A 140 13.39 0.42 14.80
C ASN A 140 13.63 -1.05 14.36
N ALA A 141 14.67 -1.31 13.57
CA ALA A 141 15.01 -2.65 13.13
C ALA A 141 15.17 -3.59 14.33
N TRP A 142 14.82 -4.83 14.09
CA TRP A 142 15.03 -5.87 15.09
C TRP A 142 16.55 -6.06 15.36
N THR A 143 16.91 -6.07 16.63
CA THR A 143 18.18 -6.50 17.16
C THR A 143 17.95 -7.30 18.46
N PRO A 144 18.91 -8.07 18.96
CA PRO A 144 18.74 -8.77 20.26
C PRO A 144 18.38 -7.83 21.41
N GLU A 145 18.84 -6.58 21.37
CA GLU A 145 18.56 -5.52 22.36
C GLU A 145 17.24 -4.76 22.09
N ASN A 146 16.79 -4.74 20.83
CA ASN A 146 15.54 -4.10 20.39
C ASN A 146 14.69 -5.13 19.64
N GLN A 147 13.99 -5.98 20.37
CA GLN A 147 13.17 -7.05 19.81
C GLN A 147 11.86 -6.50 19.20
N SER A 148 12.01 -5.79 18.09
CA SER A 148 10.87 -5.27 17.31
C SER A 148 10.00 -6.41 16.80
N ASN A 149 8.67 -6.23 16.87
CA ASN A 149 7.70 -7.16 16.24
C ASN A 149 7.14 -6.64 14.91
N THR A 150 7.64 -5.49 14.43
CA THR A 150 7.14 -4.82 13.21
C THR A 150 8.25 -4.67 12.17
N PHE A 151 9.45 -4.30 12.61
CA PHE A 151 10.57 -4.05 11.72
C PHE A 151 11.56 -5.22 11.77
N PRO A 152 11.79 -5.90 10.64
CA PRO A 152 12.73 -7.01 10.58
C PRO A 152 14.19 -6.55 10.77
N ARG A 153 15.09 -7.49 10.97
CA ARG A 153 16.53 -7.22 11.01
C ARG A 153 17.04 -6.71 9.67
N ILE A 154 18.05 -5.85 9.70
CA ILE A 154 18.72 -5.31 8.51
C ILE A 154 19.90 -6.20 8.11
N GLY A 155 20.15 -6.32 6.81
CA GLY A 155 21.41 -6.87 6.27
C GLY A 155 21.47 -8.37 6.14
N HIS A 156 20.36 -9.08 6.16
CA HIS A 156 20.33 -10.52 5.85
C HIS A 156 20.03 -10.79 4.37
N GLU A 157 20.71 -11.81 3.80
CA GLU A 157 20.43 -12.29 2.45
C GLU A 157 19.08 -12.99 2.39
N ARG A 158 18.04 -12.25 2.00
CA ARG A 158 16.64 -12.71 1.96
C ARG A 158 16.09 -12.86 0.55
N GLN A 159 16.90 -13.28 -0.39
CA GLN A 159 16.52 -13.37 -1.80
C GLN A 159 15.20 -14.13 -2.05
N THR A 160 14.84 -15.07 -1.20
CA THR A 160 13.61 -15.86 -1.34
C THR A 160 12.36 -15.14 -0.83
N VAL A 161 12.47 -14.36 0.25
CA VAL A 161 11.33 -13.63 0.87
C VAL A 161 11.07 -12.30 0.18
N GLU A 162 12.10 -11.62 -0.26
CA GLU A 162 12.05 -10.28 -0.84
C GLU A 162 11.28 -10.20 -2.16
N SER A 163 11.28 -11.28 -2.93
CA SER A 163 10.52 -11.37 -4.18
C SER A 163 9.03 -11.66 -3.96
N GLN A 164 8.62 -11.99 -2.73
CA GLN A 164 7.24 -12.33 -2.41
C GLN A 164 6.45 -11.10 -1.97
N ILE A 165 5.15 -11.13 -2.19
CA ILE A 165 4.21 -10.13 -1.64
C ILE A 165 3.76 -10.62 -0.26
N LEU A 166 3.89 -9.75 0.74
CA LEU A 166 3.47 -9.99 2.10
C LEU A 166 2.29 -9.09 2.47
N ASP A 167 1.50 -9.52 3.43
CA ASP A 167 0.38 -8.73 3.95
C ASP A 167 0.83 -7.38 4.53
N VAL A 168 2.03 -7.31 5.12
CA VAL A 168 2.65 -6.06 5.60
C VAL A 168 3.00 -5.07 4.49
N ASP A 169 3.05 -5.50 3.24
CA ASP A 169 3.29 -4.66 2.08
C ASP A 169 1.99 -4.02 1.56
N ILE A 170 0.83 -4.46 2.06
CA ILE A 170 -0.49 -4.01 1.62
C ILE A 170 -1.03 -3.01 2.63
N GLU A 171 -1.44 -1.85 2.13
CA GLU A 171 -2.01 -0.77 2.94
C GLU A 171 -3.40 -0.37 2.44
N ASP A 172 -4.21 0.18 3.35
CA ASP A 172 -5.49 0.78 3.01
C ASP A 172 -5.27 2.01 2.11
N GLY A 173 -5.72 1.91 0.88
CA GLY A 173 -5.68 2.97 -0.13
C GLY A 173 -6.93 3.86 -0.15
N SER A 174 -7.78 3.76 0.86
CA SER A 174 -8.93 4.64 0.99
C SER A 174 -8.50 6.09 1.18
N TYR A 175 -9.20 7.00 0.52
CA TYR A 175 -8.91 8.43 0.66
C TYR A 175 -10.13 9.31 0.45
N LEU A 176 -10.05 10.52 1.01
CA LEU A 176 -10.88 11.67 0.68
C LEU A 176 -9.97 12.81 0.17
N LYS A 177 -10.35 13.42 -0.94
CA LYS A 177 -9.59 14.49 -1.57
C LYS A 177 -10.44 15.74 -1.75
N LEU A 178 -9.91 16.91 -1.40
CA LEU A 178 -10.45 18.20 -1.86
C LEU A 178 -9.93 18.44 -3.27
N GLN A 179 -10.74 18.01 -4.25
CA GLN A 179 -10.34 18.01 -5.65
C GLN A 179 -10.35 19.40 -6.27
N ASN A 180 -11.33 20.22 -5.91
CA ASN A 180 -11.44 21.59 -6.42
C ASN A 180 -12.06 22.48 -5.37
N VAL A 181 -11.55 23.70 -5.25
CA VAL A 181 -12.22 24.81 -4.57
C VAL A 181 -12.03 26.09 -5.38
N THR A 182 -13.10 26.82 -5.57
CA THR A 182 -13.08 28.12 -6.26
C THR A 182 -13.79 29.15 -5.39
N ILE A 183 -13.09 30.22 -5.07
CA ILE A 183 -13.64 31.38 -4.38
C ILE A 183 -13.67 32.54 -5.35
N GLY A 184 -14.82 33.16 -5.54
CA GLY A 184 -15.01 34.27 -6.44
C GLY A 184 -15.67 35.46 -5.78
N TYR A 185 -15.38 36.66 -6.29
CA TYR A 185 -16.06 37.90 -5.92
C TYR A 185 -16.44 38.70 -7.14
N ASN A 186 -17.72 39.14 -7.18
CA ASN A 186 -18.28 39.93 -8.25
C ASN A 186 -18.34 41.41 -7.83
N PHE A 187 -17.48 42.24 -8.43
CA PHE A 187 -17.50 43.69 -8.29
C PHE A 187 -18.55 44.29 -9.23
N LYS A 188 -19.56 44.98 -8.71
CA LYS A 188 -20.54 45.75 -9.50
C LYS A 188 -20.00 47.18 -9.69
N LEU A 189 -19.89 47.63 -10.94
CA LEU A 189 -19.36 48.93 -11.33
C LEU A 189 -20.42 49.78 -12.04
N PRO A 190 -21.47 50.24 -11.36
CA PRO A 190 -22.66 50.84 -11.99
C PRO A 190 -22.40 52.18 -12.72
N LYS A 191 -21.25 52.79 -12.56
CA LYS A 191 -20.86 54.09 -13.18
C LYS A 191 -19.76 53.94 -14.25
N SER A 192 -19.48 52.75 -14.72
CA SER A 192 -18.45 52.46 -15.72
C SER A 192 -19.05 51.83 -16.97
N ASN A 193 -18.34 51.91 -18.09
CA ASN A 193 -18.67 51.16 -19.32
C ASN A 193 -18.59 49.63 -19.10
N VAL A 194 -17.92 49.18 -18.02
CA VAL A 194 -17.87 47.80 -17.56
C VAL A 194 -18.88 47.63 -16.42
N GLN A 195 -19.89 46.83 -16.62
CA GLN A 195 -20.97 46.67 -15.64
C GLN A 195 -20.58 45.84 -14.41
N SER A 196 -19.71 44.87 -14.60
CA SER A 196 -19.18 44.03 -13.51
C SER A 196 -17.82 43.43 -13.84
N VAL A 197 -17.02 43.17 -12.80
CA VAL A 197 -15.76 42.43 -12.89
C VAL A 197 -15.85 41.31 -11.89
N ARG A 198 -15.55 40.08 -12.33
CA ARG A 198 -15.43 38.90 -11.46
C ARG A 198 -13.98 38.53 -11.29
N LEU A 199 -13.51 38.52 -10.05
CA LEU A 199 -12.22 37.92 -9.66
C LEU A 199 -12.51 36.57 -9.03
N TYR A 200 -11.69 35.56 -9.34
CA TYR A 200 -11.77 34.26 -8.70
C TYR A 200 -10.39 33.65 -8.50
N LEU A 201 -10.29 32.83 -7.47
CA LEU A 201 -9.14 32.01 -7.16
C LEU A 201 -9.58 30.57 -7.14
N THR A 202 -8.88 29.71 -7.88
CA THR A 202 -9.15 28.26 -7.92
C THR A 202 -7.95 27.50 -7.44
N GLY A 203 -8.18 26.54 -6.55
CA GLY A 203 -7.21 25.54 -6.13
C GLY A 203 -7.67 24.16 -6.55
N GLN A 204 -6.71 23.31 -6.97
CA GLN A 204 -6.96 21.93 -7.37
C GLN A 204 -6.08 20.99 -6.60
N ASN A 205 -6.63 19.81 -6.21
CA ASN A 205 -5.92 18.75 -5.50
C ASN A 205 -5.20 19.26 -4.23
N LEU A 206 -5.91 20.09 -3.44
CA LEU A 206 -5.30 20.84 -2.34
C LEU A 206 -4.98 19.98 -1.13
N LEU A 207 -5.84 19.03 -0.80
CA LEU A 207 -5.74 18.24 0.43
C LEU A 207 -6.14 16.80 0.16
N TYR A 208 -5.41 15.88 0.81
CA TYR A 208 -5.72 14.45 0.88
C TYR A 208 -5.81 14.03 2.34
N TRP A 209 -6.83 13.25 2.65
CA TRP A 209 -6.97 12.52 3.90
C TRP A 209 -6.95 11.04 3.58
N THR A 210 -5.91 10.35 4.01
CA THR A 210 -5.67 8.93 3.76
C THR A 210 -4.79 8.34 4.86
N ASN A 211 -4.91 7.04 5.09
CA ASN A 211 -4.00 6.28 5.95
C ASN A 211 -2.81 5.70 5.16
N TYR A 212 -2.84 5.80 3.83
CA TYR A 212 -1.75 5.33 2.98
C TYR A 212 -0.46 6.09 3.27
N SER A 213 0.62 5.36 3.55
CA SER A 213 1.93 5.93 3.92
C SER A 213 2.77 6.39 2.73
N GLY A 214 2.39 5.99 1.50
CA GLY A 214 3.07 6.38 0.27
C GLY A 214 2.70 7.77 -0.22
N LEU A 215 3.24 8.15 -1.38
CA LEU A 215 3.14 9.52 -1.90
C LEU A 215 1.72 9.91 -2.34
N ASN A 216 0.99 9.00 -3.00
CA ASN A 216 -0.35 9.28 -3.52
C ASN A 216 -1.18 8.01 -3.65
N PRO A 217 -2.35 7.92 -3.00
CA PRO A 217 -3.21 6.74 -3.09
C PRO A 217 -3.90 6.55 -4.45
N GLU A 218 -3.82 7.53 -5.36
CA GLU A 218 -4.41 7.42 -6.70
C GLU A 218 -3.54 6.64 -7.71
N VAL A 219 -2.27 6.35 -7.40
CA VAL A 219 -1.30 5.75 -8.36
C VAL A 219 -1.51 4.24 -8.61
N GLY A 220 -2.25 3.54 -7.78
CA GLY A 220 -2.45 2.08 -7.90
C GLY A 220 -3.38 1.62 -9.03
N ARG A 221 -4.00 2.54 -9.77
CA ARG A 221 -5.09 2.22 -10.71
C ARG A 221 -4.72 2.13 -12.17
N SER A 222 -3.52 2.48 -12.55
CA SER A 222 -3.08 2.35 -13.95
C SER A 222 -2.64 0.92 -14.21
N GLY A 223 -3.37 0.20 -15.02
CA GLY A 223 -3.28 -1.25 -15.29
C GLY A 223 -1.97 -1.78 -15.89
N SER A 224 -0.86 -1.12 -15.66
CA SER A 224 0.49 -1.59 -16.00
C SER A 224 1.56 -1.19 -14.99
N GLY A 225 1.21 -0.49 -13.92
CA GLY A 225 2.15 -0.03 -12.90
C GLY A 225 1.91 -0.73 -11.57
N LEU A 226 2.60 -1.82 -11.34
CA LEU A 226 2.63 -2.57 -10.06
C LEU A 226 3.33 -1.81 -8.93
N PHE A 227 3.71 -0.55 -9.17
CA PHE A 227 4.44 0.25 -8.19
C PHE A 227 3.94 1.69 -8.26
N GLY A 228 3.40 2.16 -7.13
CA GLY A 228 3.28 3.59 -6.90
C GLY A 228 4.69 4.20 -6.91
N VAL A 229 5.06 4.81 -8.00
CA VAL A 229 6.29 5.60 -8.15
C VAL A 229 5.94 7.05 -7.91
#